data_25129391feea8217fbb0baf0117cc646
#
_entry.id   25129391feea8217fbb0baf0117cc646
#
_cell.length_a   1.000
_cell.length_b   1.000
_cell.length_c   1.000
_cell.angle_alpha   90.00
_cell.angle_beta   90.00
_cell.angle_gamma   90.00
#
_symmetry.space_group_name_H-M   'P 1'
#
loop_
_entity.id
_entity.type
_entity.pdbx_description
1 polymer ?
#
loop_
_entity_poly.entity_id
_entity_poly.type
_entity_poly.pdbx_seq_one_letter_code
_entity_poly.pdbx_strand_id
1 'polypeptide(L)'
;VTVLLVAGALTLAAPAVAGARALLLSGSTSIYPLMIQLASAYHKATHKPTPKVNQGTSDAGVNEVNTGKVDIGDVSRDPIVGSDPKGLVFTKIARDGVCMITSSSNRLANLNQQTVQGIFTGNISNWSEVPGAKISGSIDLVDRIASSGTQDAFQNIFLGPSLKISPNANAEESNGLVQSKVKNDPSAIGFVSFAFTGGVNTVGYQGIPCTLRNAKSGQYQGVRNFWMVTKGAPRGPAAKFIAWITSANKASKKIIGSQWITIH
;
A
#
# COMPACT_ATOMS: atom_id res chain seq x y z
N VAL A 1 63.47 -31.28 -44.77
CA VAL A 1 62.56 -31.40 -43.63
C VAL A 1 62.02 -30.01 -43.35
N THR A 2 60.75 -29.79 -43.74
CA THR A 2 60.08 -28.49 -43.55
C THR A 2 59.18 -28.58 -42.30
N VAL A 3 59.48 -27.79 -41.27
CA VAL A 3 58.68 -27.72 -40.03
C VAL A 3 57.61 -26.64 -40.20
N LEU A 4 56.31 -27.05 -40.23
CA LEU A 4 55.18 -26.13 -40.19
C LEU A 4 54.89 -25.76 -38.73
N LEU A 5 55.08 -24.50 -38.37
CA LEU A 5 54.59 -23.91 -37.10
C LEU A 5 53.11 -23.53 -37.26
N VAL A 6 52.23 -24.26 -36.55
CA VAL A 6 50.82 -23.92 -36.40
C VAL A 6 50.70 -22.96 -35.22
N ALA A 7 50.45 -21.68 -35.47
CA ALA A 7 50.13 -20.70 -34.43
C ALA A 7 48.67 -20.83 -34.07
N GLY A 8 48.37 -21.39 -32.90
CA GLY A 8 47.02 -21.43 -32.32
C GLY A 8 46.64 -20.07 -31.74
N ALA A 9 45.64 -19.41 -32.35
CA ALA A 9 45.08 -18.19 -31.82
C ALA A 9 44.12 -18.54 -30.62
N LEU A 10 44.54 -18.21 -29.39
CA LEU A 10 43.68 -18.27 -28.23
C LEU A 10 42.69 -17.09 -28.29
N THR A 11 41.45 -17.34 -28.65
CA THR A 11 40.39 -16.36 -28.57
C THR A 11 39.93 -16.28 -27.08
N LEU A 12 40.32 -15.23 -26.38
CA LEU A 12 39.77 -14.87 -25.08
C LEU A 12 38.31 -14.43 -25.27
N ALA A 13 37.37 -15.29 -24.99
CA ALA A 13 35.96 -14.92 -24.87
C ALA A 13 35.78 -13.97 -23.68
N ALA A 14 35.55 -12.70 -23.93
CA ALA A 14 35.17 -11.76 -22.88
C ALA A 14 33.88 -12.24 -22.23
N PRO A 15 33.77 -12.26 -20.88
CA PRO A 15 32.54 -12.63 -20.22
C PRO A 15 31.45 -11.65 -20.62
N ALA A 16 30.37 -12.14 -21.21
CA ALA A 16 29.17 -11.34 -21.47
C ALA A 16 28.69 -10.79 -20.13
N VAL A 17 28.79 -9.47 -19.96
CA VAL A 17 28.19 -8.78 -18.81
C VAL A 17 26.69 -8.90 -19.01
N ALA A 18 26.09 -9.92 -18.40
CA ALA A 18 24.63 -10.05 -18.36
C ALA A 18 24.08 -8.75 -17.76
N GLY A 19 23.42 -7.93 -18.57
CA GLY A 19 22.81 -6.69 -18.13
C GLY A 19 21.92 -6.96 -16.93
N ALA A 20 22.07 -6.17 -15.86
CA ALA A 20 21.27 -6.35 -14.64
C ALA A 20 19.78 -6.22 -15.02
N ARG A 21 18.97 -7.26 -14.75
CA ARG A 21 17.53 -7.20 -14.97
C ARG A 21 16.88 -6.22 -14.00
N ALA A 22 15.75 -5.64 -14.40
CA ALA A 22 14.93 -4.84 -13.51
C ALA A 22 14.32 -5.72 -12.40
N LEU A 23 14.24 -5.16 -11.19
CA LEU A 23 13.47 -5.77 -10.10
C LEU A 23 11.99 -5.81 -10.46
N LEU A 24 11.31 -6.88 -10.09
CA LEU A 24 9.86 -7.03 -10.20
C LEU A 24 9.24 -6.90 -8.81
N LEU A 25 8.30 -5.98 -8.67
CA LEU A 25 7.52 -5.76 -7.46
C LEU A 25 6.04 -5.94 -7.77
N SER A 26 5.28 -6.47 -6.83
CA SER A 26 3.82 -6.58 -6.95
C SER A 26 3.17 -6.53 -5.58
N GLY A 27 1.94 -6.06 -5.53
CA GLY A 27 1.15 -6.09 -4.31
C GLY A 27 0.21 -4.90 -4.15
N SER A 28 0.11 -4.42 -2.94
CA SER A 28 -0.89 -3.45 -2.50
C SER A 28 -1.00 -2.19 -3.36
N THR A 29 -2.22 -1.91 -3.85
CA THR A 29 -2.54 -0.65 -4.53
C THR A 29 -2.26 0.59 -3.67
N SER A 30 -2.22 0.46 -2.33
CA SER A 30 -1.90 1.59 -1.44
C SER A 30 -0.44 2.00 -1.52
N ILE A 31 0.48 1.04 -1.66
CA ILE A 31 1.92 1.30 -1.77
C ILE A 31 2.30 1.73 -3.19
N TYR A 32 1.56 1.31 -4.20
CA TYR A 32 1.87 1.52 -5.60
C TYR A 32 2.29 2.97 -5.94
N PRO A 33 1.55 4.05 -5.54
CA PRO A 33 1.95 5.42 -5.84
C PRO A 33 3.30 5.82 -5.23
N LEU A 34 3.64 5.29 -4.05
CA LEU A 34 4.93 5.49 -3.40
C LEU A 34 6.04 4.77 -4.16
N MET A 35 5.81 3.49 -4.51
CA MET A 35 6.82 2.66 -5.16
C MET A 35 7.18 3.15 -6.55
N ILE A 36 6.23 3.66 -7.33
CA ILE A 36 6.53 4.29 -8.65
C ILE A 36 7.48 5.48 -8.50
N GLN A 37 7.26 6.33 -7.49
CA GLN A 37 8.13 7.49 -7.24
C GLN A 37 9.51 7.05 -6.76
N LEU A 38 9.59 6.08 -5.84
CA LEU A 38 10.85 5.54 -5.32
C LEU A 38 11.64 4.79 -6.40
N ALA A 39 10.98 3.99 -7.26
CA ALA A 39 11.61 3.28 -8.37
C ALA A 39 12.26 4.25 -9.38
N SER A 40 11.53 5.31 -9.76
CA SER A 40 12.05 6.35 -10.64
C SER A 40 13.24 7.09 -10.01
N ALA A 41 13.13 7.47 -8.74
CA ALA A 41 14.20 8.17 -8.03
C ALA A 41 15.44 7.28 -7.83
N TYR A 42 15.26 6.00 -7.53
CA TYR A 42 16.34 5.01 -7.44
C TYR A 42 17.10 4.88 -8.76
N HIS A 43 16.39 4.76 -9.88
CA HIS A 43 17.01 4.73 -11.21
C HIS A 43 17.85 5.98 -11.47
N LYS A 44 17.26 7.17 -11.22
CA LYS A 44 17.97 8.46 -11.41
C LYS A 44 19.23 8.57 -10.54
N ALA A 45 19.19 8.05 -9.31
CA ALA A 45 20.31 8.16 -8.38
C ALA A 45 21.40 7.11 -8.61
N THR A 46 21.09 5.96 -9.18
CA THR A 46 22.00 4.81 -9.22
C THR A 46 22.33 4.33 -10.62
N HIS A 47 21.62 4.82 -11.64
CA HIS A 47 21.68 4.35 -13.05
C HIS A 47 21.40 2.83 -13.20
N LYS A 48 20.79 2.19 -12.19
CA LYS A 48 20.32 0.80 -12.27
C LYS A 48 18.99 0.73 -13.01
N PRO A 49 18.63 -0.44 -13.60
CA PRO A 49 17.32 -0.61 -14.22
C PRO A 49 16.18 -0.18 -13.30
N THR A 50 15.21 0.56 -13.82
CA THR A 50 14.05 1.00 -13.06
C THR A 50 13.25 -0.22 -12.57
N PRO A 51 13.00 -0.37 -11.25
CA PRO A 51 12.12 -1.42 -10.74
C PRO A 51 10.73 -1.35 -11.37
N LYS A 52 10.20 -2.50 -11.79
CA LYS A 52 8.84 -2.63 -12.35
C LYS A 52 7.88 -2.93 -11.21
N VAL A 53 6.84 -2.12 -11.08
CA VAL A 53 5.86 -2.22 -10.01
C VAL A 53 4.49 -2.55 -10.58
N ASN A 54 3.90 -3.66 -10.15
CA ASN A 54 2.56 -4.09 -10.52
C ASN A 54 1.59 -3.87 -9.38
N GLN A 55 0.35 -3.53 -9.72
CA GLN A 55 -0.74 -3.41 -8.75
C GLN A 55 -1.38 -4.78 -8.47
N GLY A 56 -1.78 -4.97 -7.21
CA GLY A 56 -2.48 -6.15 -6.73
C GLY A 56 -3.01 -5.89 -5.32
N THR A 57 -3.11 -6.95 -4.54
CA THR A 57 -3.46 -6.89 -3.12
C THR A 57 -2.24 -7.22 -2.25
N SER A 58 -2.33 -6.97 -0.94
CA SER A 58 -1.25 -7.35 -0.02
C SER A 58 -1.00 -8.86 -0.03
N ASP A 59 -2.05 -9.66 -0.05
CA ASP A 59 -1.90 -11.11 -0.07
C ASP A 59 -1.34 -11.63 -1.41
N ALA A 60 -1.69 -10.98 -2.53
CA ALA A 60 -1.05 -11.26 -3.81
C ALA A 60 0.46 -10.99 -3.74
N GLY A 61 0.89 -9.86 -3.17
CA GLY A 61 2.30 -9.54 -2.98
C GLY A 61 3.04 -10.56 -2.12
N VAL A 62 2.43 -11.01 -1.01
CA VAL A 62 2.96 -12.08 -0.15
C VAL A 62 3.11 -13.39 -0.92
N ASN A 63 2.08 -13.80 -1.65
CA ASN A 63 2.07 -15.06 -2.39
C ASN A 63 3.04 -15.05 -3.57
N GLU A 64 3.11 -13.95 -4.31
CA GLU A 64 3.98 -13.82 -5.48
C GLU A 64 5.46 -13.81 -5.09
N VAL A 65 5.84 -13.14 -3.98
CA VAL A 65 7.21 -13.21 -3.49
C VAL A 65 7.55 -14.60 -2.92
N ASN A 66 6.62 -15.25 -2.24
CA ASN A 66 6.82 -16.59 -1.70
C ASN A 66 7.07 -17.62 -2.81
N THR A 67 6.34 -17.51 -3.92
CA THR A 67 6.51 -18.39 -5.10
C THR A 67 7.67 -17.98 -6.01
N GLY A 68 8.33 -16.85 -5.74
CA GLY A 68 9.44 -16.35 -6.56
C GLY A 68 8.99 -15.71 -7.89
N LYS A 69 7.70 -15.42 -8.05
CA LYS A 69 7.16 -14.73 -9.24
C LYS A 69 7.63 -13.26 -9.30
N VAL A 70 7.82 -12.64 -8.13
CA VAL A 70 8.40 -11.30 -7.99
C VAL A 70 9.56 -11.30 -7.00
N ASP A 71 10.42 -10.29 -7.08
CA ASP A 71 11.57 -10.13 -6.18
C ASP A 71 11.15 -9.56 -4.82
N ILE A 72 10.11 -8.71 -4.81
CA ILE A 72 9.63 -8.00 -3.63
C ILE A 72 8.10 -7.94 -3.67
N GLY A 73 7.48 -8.30 -2.56
CA GLY A 73 6.05 -8.10 -2.32
C GLY A 73 5.79 -6.77 -1.63
N ASP A 74 4.86 -5.97 -2.15
CA ASP A 74 4.44 -4.70 -1.56
C ASP A 74 3.21 -4.92 -0.68
N VAL A 75 3.33 -4.75 0.65
CA VAL A 75 2.30 -5.14 1.63
C VAL A 75 1.93 -3.98 2.54
N SER A 76 0.63 -3.71 2.68
CA SER A 76 0.07 -2.61 3.47
C SER A 76 -0.77 -3.08 4.67
N ARG A 77 -0.49 -4.24 5.18
CA ARG A 77 -0.91 -4.80 6.46
C ARG A 77 0.29 -5.32 7.23
N ASP A 78 0.15 -5.49 8.51
CA ASP A 78 1.21 -6.12 9.29
C ASP A 78 1.31 -7.63 8.99
N PRO A 79 2.45 -8.28 9.28
CA PRO A 79 2.60 -9.73 9.15
C PRO A 79 1.52 -10.48 9.96
N ILE A 80 0.93 -11.52 9.35
CA ILE A 80 -0.07 -12.36 10.03
C ILE A 80 0.60 -13.65 10.49
N VAL A 81 0.92 -13.72 11.77
CA VAL A 81 1.54 -14.91 12.38
C VAL A 81 0.65 -16.14 12.19
N GLY A 82 1.24 -17.20 11.66
CA GLY A 82 0.52 -18.46 11.40
C GLY A 82 -0.20 -18.54 10.04
N SER A 83 -0.41 -17.41 9.35
CA SER A 83 -1.05 -17.37 8.03
C SER A 83 -0.06 -17.03 6.92
N ASP A 84 0.84 -16.05 7.15
CA ASP A 84 1.86 -15.75 6.15
C ASP A 84 2.88 -16.89 6.03
N PRO A 85 3.35 -17.19 4.81
CA PRO A 85 4.35 -18.23 4.58
C PRO A 85 5.61 -18.04 5.42
N LYS A 86 6.15 -19.13 5.97
CA LYS A 86 7.40 -19.10 6.74
C LYS A 86 8.58 -18.66 5.88
N GLY A 87 9.53 -17.98 6.50
CA GLY A 87 10.77 -17.56 5.84
C GLY A 87 10.64 -16.25 5.05
N LEU A 88 9.51 -15.56 5.09
CA LEU A 88 9.38 -14.21 4.57
C LEU A 88 9.96 -13.18 5.54
N VAL A 89 10.64 -12.17 4.99
CA VAL A 89 11.18 -11.04 5.75
C VAL A 89 10.44 -9.76 5.36
N PHE A 90 9.80 -9.15 6.35
CA PHE A 90 9.06 -7.90 6.20
C PHE A 90 9.95 -6.72 6.62
N THR A 91 10.29 -5.85 5.69
CA THR A 91 11.06 -4.63 5.95
C THR A 91 10.12 -3.42 5.90
N LYS A 92 9.95 -2.76 7.04
CA LYS A 92 9.14 -1.53 7.13
C LYS A 92 9.82 -0.41 6.36
N ILE A 93 9.07 0.29 5.50
CA ILE A 93 9.61 1.38 4.67
C ILE A 93 8.95 2.73 4.91
N ALA A 94 7.70 2.74 5.32
CA ALA A 94 6.93 3.95 5.59
C ALA A 94 5.71 3.60 6.46
N ARG A 95 4.95 4.63 6.86
CA ARG A 95 3.60 4.48 7.41
C ARG A 95 2.62 5.29 6.55
N ASP A 96 1.36 4.88 6.58
CA ASP A 96 0.28 5.44 5.77
C ASP A 96 -0.98 5.63 6.60
N GLY A 97 -1.83 6.58 6.23
CA GLY A 97 -3.14 6.74 6.85
C GLY A 97 -4.23 6.03 6.08
N VAL A 98 -5.14 5.39 6.81
CA VAL A 98 -6.41 4.88 6.30
C VAL A 98 -7.48 5.90 6.62
N CYS A 99 -8.05 6.56 5.61
CA CYS A 99 -9.09 7.56 5.75
C CYS A 99 -10.45 7.00 5.34
N MET A 100 -11.45 7.19 6.17
CA MET A 100 -12.84 7.08 5.73
C MET A 100 -13.15 8.25 4.79
N ILE A 101 -13.89 7.97 3.72
CA ILE A 101 -14.23 8.95 2.69
C ILE A 101 -15.71 8.89 2.36
N THR A 102 -16.27 10.07 2.05
CA THR A 102 -17.60 10.26 1.45
C THR A 102 -17.47 11.12 0.20
N SER A 103 -18.51 11.21 -0.61
CA SER A 103 -18.54 12.14 -1.74
C SER A 103 -18.28 13.58 -1.26
N SER A 104 -17.72 14.42 -2.12
CA SER A 104 -17.51 15.85 -1.86
C SER A 104 -18.83 16.61 -1.59
N SER A 105 -19.96 16.08 -2.01
CA SER A 105 -21.31 16.59 -1.71
C SER A 105 -21.82 16.12 -0.33
N ASN A 106 -21.34 14.99 0.18
CA ASN A 106 -21.62 14.51 1.55
C ASN A 106 -20.50 14.95 2.48
N ARG A 107 -20.59 16.16 3.01
CA ARG A 107 -19.54 16.78 3.84
C ARG A 107 -19.62 16.34 5.31
N LEU A 108 -19.64 15.04 5.57
CA LEU A 108 -19.54 14.51 6.91
C LEU A 108 -18.19 14.86 7.52
N ALA A 109 -18.18 15.55 8.66
CA ALA A 109 -16.94 16.08 9.24
C ALA A 109 -16.18 15.03 10.04
N ASN A 110 -16.89 14.19 10.83
CA ASN A 110 -16.28 13.29 11.80
C ASN A 110 -17.22 12.15 12.16
N LEU A 111 -16.62 11.02 12.54
CA LEU A 111 -17.30 9.87 13.15
C LEU A 111 -16.56 9.45 14.42
N ASN A 112 -17.31 9.05 15.44
CA ASN A 112 -16.76 8.34 16.58
C ASN A 112 -16.68 6.83 16.30
N GLN A 113 -16.00 6.08 17.16
CA GLN A 113 -15.80 4.65 16.98
C GLN A 113 -17.12 3.87 16.89
N GLN A 114 -18.07 4.17 17.77
CA GLN A 114 -19.35 3.46 17.80
C GLN A 114 -20.13 3.66 16.49
N THR A 115 -20.16 4.89 15.96
CA THR A 115 -20.83 5.18 14.68
C THR A 115 -20.12 4.50 13.51
N VAL A 116 -18.77 4.51 13.48
CA VAL A 116 -17.99 3.77 12.47
C VAL A 116 -18.34 2.29 12.50
N GLN A 117 -18.31 1.69 13.70
CA GLN A 117 -18.69 0.29 13.90
C GLN A 117 -20.13 0.03 13.45
N GLY A 118 -21.08 0.89 13.83
CA GLY A 118 -22.47 0.77 13.41
C GLY A 118 -22.66 0.78 11.89
N ILE A 119 -22.03 1.73 11.21
CA ILE A 119 -22.10 1.85 9.75
C ILE A 119 -21.46 0.62 9.06
N PHE A 120 -20.23 0.30 9.41
CA PHE A 120 -19.50 -0.73 8.70
C PHE A 120 -19.93 -2.17 9.02
N THR A 121 -20.63 -2.38 10.14
CA THR A 121 -21.31 -3.66 10.41
C THR A 121 -22.71 -3.74 9.81
N GLY A 122 -23.26 -2.62 9.29
CA GLY A 122 -24.61 -2.55 8.75
C GLY A 122 -25.71 -2.34 9.78
N ASN A 123 -25.37 -2.11 11.06
CA ASN A 123 -26.34 -1.79 12.12
C ASN A 123 -26.91 -0.38 11.97
N ILE A 124 -26.15 0.54 11.37
CA ILE A 124 -26.57 1.85 10.91
C ILE A 124 -26.59 1.79 9.39
N SER A 125 -27.77 1.83 8.80
CA SER A 125 -27.95 1.66 7.34
C SER A 125 -28.56 2.87 6.66
N ASN A 126 -28.88 3.92 7.42
CA ASN A 126 -29.47 5.16 6.90
C ASN A 126 -28.67 6.38 7.38
N TRP A 127 -28.44 7.32 6.48
CA TRP A 127 -27.73 8.56 6.80
C TRP A 127 -28.42 9.41 7.86
N SER A 128 -29.75 9.33 8.00
CA SER A 128 -30.49 10.04 9.06
C SER A 128 -30.15 9.56 10.46
N GLU A 129 -29.56 8.37 10.62
CA GLU A 129 -29.10 7.81 11.89
C GLU A 129 -27.67 8.24 12.23
N VAL A 130 -26.94 8.86 11.29
CA VAL A 130 -25.53 9.23 11.44
C VAL A 130 -25.42 10.65 12.01
N PRO A 131 -24.88 10.84 13.22
CA PRO A 131 -24.71 12.17 13.81
C PRO A 131 -23.86 13.08 12.93
N GLY A 132 -24.40 14.26 12.61
CA GLY A 132 -23.73 15.25 11.77
C GLY A 132 -23.87 15.06 10.26
N ALA A 133 -24.52 14.01 9.79
CA ALA A 133 -24.87 13.85 8.39
C ALA A 133 -25.79 14.99 7.93
N LYS A 134 -25.60 15.44 6.68
CA LYS A 134 -26.43 16.49 6.04
C LYS A 134 -27.32 15.94 4.94
N ILE A 135 -27.30 14.64 4.75
CA ILE A 135 -28.11 13.88 3.80
C ILE A 135 -28.91 12.82 4.54
N SER A 136 -29.87 12.22 3.87
CA SER A 136 -30.71 11.12 4.34
C SER A 136 -30.77 10.02 3.30
N GLY A 137 -31.41 8.90 3.61
CA GLY A 137 -31.51 7.73 2.74
C GLY A 137 -30.50 6.66 3.08
N SER A 138 -30.57 5.56 2.34
CA SER A 138 -29.69 4.39 2.57
C SER A 138 -28.21 4.70 2.38
N ILE A 139 -27.38 4.10 3.20
CA ILE A 139 -25.92 4.16 3.07
C ILE A 139 -25.48 3.12 2.03
N ASP A 140 -24.76 3.54 0.97
CA ASP A 140 -24.00 2.62 0.10
C ASP A 140 -22.63 2.37 0.73
N LEU A 141 -22.46 1.20 1.35
CA LEU A 141 -21.24 0.82 2.03
C LEU A 141 -20.24 0.23 1.03
N VAL A 142 -19.08 0.87 0.89
CA VAL A 142 -18.02 0.44 -0.01
C VAL A 142 -16.81 0.00 0.81
N ASP A 143 -16.42 -1.27 0.64
CA ASP A 143 -15.26 -1.83 1.32
C ASP A 143 -14.22 -2.36 0.33
N ARG A 144 -13.32 -3.19 0.80
CA ARG A 144 -12.27 -3.80 0.01
C ARG A 144 -12.35 -5.33 0.12
N ILE A 145 -11.99 -6.01 -0.97
CA ILE A 145 -11.89 -7.49 -0.96
C ILE A 145 -10.97 -7.98 0.18
N ALA A 146 -11.22 -9.18 0.68
CA ALA A 146 -10.56 -9.74 1.86
C ALA A 146 -9.03 -9.82 1.78
N SER A 147 -8.46 -10.01 0.58
CA SER A 147 -7.00 -10.03 0.36
C SER A 147 -6.32 -8.66 0.42
N SER A 148 -7.10 -7.58 0.62
CA SER A 148 -6.61 -6.21 0.69
C SER A 148 -6.00 -5.91 2.05
N GLY A 149 -4.75 -5.46 2.07
CA GLY A 149 -4.14 -4.94 3.30
C GLY A 149 -4.80 -3.65 3.82
N THR A 150 -5.60 -2.94 2.99
CA THR A 150 -6.40 -1.80 3.48
C THR A 150 -7.62 -2.29 4.22
N GLN A 151 -8.25 -3.39 3.75
CA GLN A 151 -9.32 -4.08 4.46
C GLN A 151 -8.84 -4.55 5.84
N ASP A 152 -7.71 -5.27 5.87
CA ASP A 152 -7.12 -5.76 7.12
C ASP A 152 -6.82 -4.61 8.09
N ALA A 153 -6.17 -3.55 7.62
CA ALA A 153 -5.86 -2.40 8.46
C ALA A 153 -7.12 -1.69 8.98
N PHE A 154 -8.14 -1.50 8.13
CA PHE A 154 -9.41 -0.91 8.54
C PHE A 154 -10.10 -1.76 9.61
N GLN A 155 -10.18 -3.06 9.39
CA GLN A 155 -10.73 -4.02 10.34
C GLN A 155 -10.05 -3.92 11.71
N ASN A 156 -8.73 -3.96 11.74
CA ASN A 156 -7.97 -3.98 12.99
C ASN A 156 -8.00 -2.64 13.72
N ILE A 157 -7.97 -1.51 13.01
CA ILE A 157 -7.89 -0.17 13.61
C ILE A 157 -9.26 0.33 14.07
N PHE A 158 -10.30 0.18 13.23
CA PHE A 158 -11.59 0.85 13.45
C PHE A 158 -12.67 -0.08 14.00
N LEU A 159 -12.67 -1.35 13.63
CA LEU A 159 -13.68 -2.31 14.07
C LEU A 159 -13.19 -3.16 15.26
N GLY A 160 -11.91 -3.52 15.27
CA GLY A 160 -11.36 -4.47 16.23
C GLY A 160 -11.63 -5.94 15.84
N PRO A 161 -11.20 -6.90 16.67
CA PRO A 161 -11.17 -8.32 16.29
C PRO A 161 -12.56 -8.98 16.22
N SER A 162 -13.53 -8.46 16.96
CA SER A 162 -14.83 -9.13 17.14
C SER A 162 -15.88 -8.75 16.12
N LEU A 163 -15.79 -7.56 15.53
CA LEU A 163 -16.73 -7.09 14.52
C LEU A 163 -16.26 -7.45 13.12
N LYS A 164 -17.20 -7.54 12.19
CA LYS A 164 -16.92 -7.78 10.76
C LYS A 164 -17.66 -6.76 9.92
N ILE A 165 -17.07 -6.36 8.81
CA ILE A 165 -17.77 -5.55 7.82
C ILE A 165 -18.99 -6.31 7.31
N SER A 166 -20.07 -5.58 7.10
CA SER A 166 -21.33 -6.12 6.58
C SER A 166 -21.10 -6.89 5.28
N PRO A 167 -21.66 -8.11 5.14
CA PRO A 167 -21.59 -8.86 3.88
C PRO A 167 -22.32 -8.18 2.72
N ASN A 168 -23.14 -7.16 3.01
CA ASN A 168 -23.84 -6.34 2.00
C ASN A 168 -22.98 -5.18 1.49
N ALA A 169 -21.75 -5.00 1.99
CA ALA A 169 -20.84 -4.00 1.47
C ALA A 169 -20.35 -4.33 0.06
N ASN A 170 -20.18 -3.30 -0.75
CA ASN A 170 -19.65 -3.42 -2.10
C ASN A 170 -18.12 -3.54 -2.05
N ALA A 171 -17.59 -4.75 -2.20
CA ALA A 171 -16.16 -5.03 -2.10
C ALA A 171 -15.40 -4.68 -3.38
N GLU A 172 -14.46 -3.75 -3.29
CA GLU A 172 -13.67 -3.25 -4.42
C GLU A 172 -12.23 -3.78 -4.39
N GLU A 173 -11.66 -4.06 -5.57
CA GLU A 173 -10.30 -4.62 -5.70
C GLU A 173 -9.18 -3.62 -5.42
N SER A 174 -9.44 -2.31 -5.52
CA SER A 174 -8.41 -1.28 -5.40
C SER A 174 -8.87 -0.03 -4.66
N ASN A 175 -7.92 0.74 -4.11
CA ASN A 175 -8.22 2.07 -3.55
C ASN A 175 -8.83 3.01 -4.60
N GLY A 176 -8.39 2.93 -5.86
CA GLY A 176 -8.90 3.76 -6.94
C GLY A 176 -10.37 3.48 -7.26
N LEU A 177 -10.79 2.21 -7.20
CA LEU A 177 -12.20 1.84 -7.40
C LEU A 177 -13.08 2.33 -6.24
N VAL A 178 -12.65 2.16 -4.99
CA VAL A 178 -13.36 2.74 -3.83
C VAL A 178 -13.48 4.25 -3.97
N GLN A 179 -12.37 4.95 -4.26
CA GLN A 179 -12.37 6.40 -4.47
C GLN A 179 -13.36 6.82 -5.57
N SER A 180 -13.32 6.14 -6.73
CA SER A 180 -14.19 6.44 -7.86
C SER A 180 -15.67 6.24 -7.52
N LYS A 181 -16.01 5.12 -6.86
CA LYS A 181 -17.39 4.82 -6.47
C LYS A 181 -17.91 5.87 -5.47
N VAL A 182 -17.16 6.12 -4.39
CA VAL A 182 -17.54 7.13 -3.39
C VAL A 182 -17.60 8.54 -3.97
N LYS A 183 -16.72 8.90 -4.91
CA LYS A 183 -16.74 10.21 -5.57
C LYS A 183 -18.03 10.45 -6.33
N ASN A 184 -18.57 9.41 -6.98
CA ASN A 184 -19.70 9.50 -7.89
C ASN A 184 -21.05 9.22 -7.23
N ASP A 185 -21.06 8.75 -5.97
CA ASP A 185 -22.26 8.46 -5.21
C ASP A 185 -22.32 9.25 -3.89
N PRO A 186 -23.21 10.24 -3.76
CA PRO A 186 -23.41 10.99 -2.51
C PRO A 186 -23.79 10.13 -1.30
N SER A 187 -24.42 8.98 -1.53
CA SER A 187 -24.84 8.05 -0.48
C SER A 187 -23.75 7.11 -0.02
N ALA A 188 -22.62 7.06 -0.75
CA ALA A 188 -21.54 6.12 -0.45
C ALA A 188 -20.60 6.60 0.67
N ILE A 189 -20.17 5.64 1.46
CA ILE A 189 -19.05 5.75 2.41
C ILE A 189 -18.09 4.58 2.18
N GLY A 190 -16.79 4.85 2.22
CA GLY A 190 -15.75 3.83 2.10
C GLY A 190 -14.47 4.27 2.80
N PHE A 191 -13.37 3.57 2.56
CA PHE A 191 -12.07 3.90 3.13
C PHE A 191 -10.92 3.65 2.14
N VAL A 192 -9.92 4.52 2.19
CA VAL A 192 -8.76 4.48 1.29
C VAL A 192 -7.46 4.90 2.00
N SER A 193 -6.34 4.61 1.36
CA SER A 193 -5.02 5.18 1.69
C SER A 193 -4.97 6.70 1.41
N PHE A 194 -4.09 7.43 2.11
CA PHE A 194 -3.88 8.88 1.90
C PHE A 194 -3.72 9.28 0.42
N ALA A 195 -3.04 8.46 -0.36
CA ALA A 195 -2.80 8.76 -1.78
C ALA A 195 -4.08 8.82 -2.62
N PHE A 196 -5.21 8.37 -2.10
CA PHE A 196 -6.50 8.26 -2.80
C PHE A 196 -7.59 9.15 -2.20
N THR A 197 -7.22 10.20 -1.48
CA THR A 197 -8.19 11.15 -0.89
C THR A 197 -8.53 12.33 -1.81
N GLY A 198 -7.94 12.41 -2.98
CA GLY A 198 -8.20 13.52 -3.92
C GLY A 198 -9.61 13.51 -4.50
N GLY A 199 -10.33 14.63 -4.43
CA GLY A 199 -11.67 14.79 -5.02
C GLY A 199 -12.81 14.13 -4.25
N VAL A 200 -12.56 13.67 -3.01
CA VAL A 200 -13.56 13.17 -2.06
C VAL A 200 -13.46 13.94 -0.75
N ASN A 201 -14.48 13.84 0.10
CA ASN A 201 -14.44 14.36 1.45
C ASN A 201 -13.78 13.32 2.37
N THR A 202 -12.81 13.73 3.17
CA THR A 202 -12.19 12.88 4.20
C THR A 202 -12.90 13.07 5.54
N VAL A 203 -13.35 11.97 6.12
CA VAL A 203 -14.04 11.98 7.41
C VAL A 203 -13.03 11.85 8.54
N GLY A 204 -13.13 12.72 9.54
CA GLY A 204 -12.33 12.64 10.76
C GLY A 204 -12.73 11.42 11.60
N TYR A 205 -11.85 11.03 12.49
CA TYR A 205 -12.09 9.93 13.45
C TYR A 205 -11.82 10.40 14.85
N GLN A 206 -12.78 10.20 15.76
CA GLN A 206 -12.69 10.62 17.18
C GLN A 206 -12.34 12.11 17.34
N GLY A 207 -12.92 12.97 16.49
CA GLY A 207 -12.67 14.41 16.49
C GLY A 207 -11.40 14.84 15.78
N ILE A 208 -10.57 13.90 15.29
CA ILE A 208 -9.30 14.20 14.64
C ILE A 208 -9.43 14.04 13.11
N PRO A 209 -9.20 15.11 12.32
CA PRO A 209 -9.23 15.03 10.86
C PRO A 209 -8.17 14.05 10.30
N CYS A 210 -8.56 13.27 9.26
CA CYS A 210 -7.64 12.40 8.54
C CYS A 210 -6.72 13.23 7.64
N THR A 211 -5.61 13.71 8.19
CA THR A 211 -4.60 14.50 7.50
C THR A 211 -3.20 13.95 7.75
N LEU A 212 -2.30 14.18 6.79
CA LEU A 212 -0.91 13.79 6.95
C LEU A 212 -0.25 14.45 8.18
N ARG A 213 -0.62 15.70 8.50
CA ARG A 213 -0.14 16.42 9.68
C ARG A 213 -0.53 15.68 10.96
N ASN A 214 -1.81 15.36 11.14
CA ASN A 214 -2.32 14.69 12.33
C ASN A 214 -1.80 13.26 12.46
N ALA A 215 -1.59 12.57 11.33
CA ALA A 215 -1.00 11.25 11.33
C ALA A 215 0.49 11.29 11.71
N LYS A 216 1.25 12.27 11.23
CA LYS A 216 2.67 12.49 11.62
C LYS A 216 2.83 12.85 13.08
N SER A 217 1.92 13.65 13.64
CA SER A 217 1.95 14.03 15.07
C SER A 217 1.44 12.92 16.00
N GLY A 218 0.91 11.81 15.46
CA GLY A 218 0.32 10.73 16.24
C GLY A 218 -1.10 11.00 16.75
N GLN A 219 -1.69 12.15 16.43
CA GLN A 219 -3.07 12.47 16.81
C GLN A 219 -4.08 11.62 16.07
N TYR A 220 -3.91 11.42 14.75
CA TYR A 220 -4.79 10.54 13.96
C TYR A 220 -4.33 9.09 14.10
N GLN A 221 -5.17 8.25 14.66
CA GLN A 221 -4.84 6.86 14.98
C GLN A 221 -5.04 5.89 13.80
N GLY A 222 -5.72 6.30 12.74
CA GLY A 222 -5.95 5.48 11.54
C GLY A 222 -4.68 5.29 10.70
N VAL A 223 -3.58 4.82 11.31
CA VAL A 223 -2.26 4.70 10.69
C VAL A 223 -1.79 3.25 10.68
N ARG A 224 -1.24 2.82 9.55
CA ARG A 224 -0.69 1.48 9.34
C ARG A 224 0.74 1.52 8.81
N ASN A 225 1.38 0.36 8.73
CA ASN A 225 2.72 0.20 8.18
C ASN A 225 2.66 -0.18 6.68
N PHE A 226 3.69 0.26 5.95
CA PHE A 226 4.01 -0.23 4.61
C PHE A 226 5.28 -1.06 4.66
N TRP A 227 5.23 -2.24 4.05
CA TRP A 227 6.28 -3.24 4.07
C TRP A 227 6.72 -3.63 2.66
N MET A 228 8.03 -3.82 2.50
CA MET A 228 8.62 -4.58 1.41
C MET A 228 8.95 -5.97 1.93
N VAL A 229 8.42 -7.00 1.27
CA VAL A 229 8.55 -8.39 1.69
C VAL A 229 9.47 -9.12 0.73
N THR A 230 10.41 -9.90 1.28
CA THR A 230 11.32 -10.75 0.51
C THR A 230 11.28 -12.19 1.01
N LYS A 231 11.60 -13.15 0.12
CA LYS A 231 11.79 -14.55 0.51
C LYS A 231 13.19 -14.72 1.12
N GLY A 232 13.24 -14.85 2.44
CA GLY A 232 14.49 -14.80 3.20
C GLY A 232 15.09 -13.39 3.30
N ALA A 233 16.28 -13.29 3.86
CA ALA A 233 16.98 -12.01 3.96
C ALA A 233 17.16 -11.36 2.58
N PRO A 234 16.93 -10.04 2.45
CA PRO A 234 17.13 -9.35 1.18
C PRO A 234 18.54 -9.56 0.63
N ARG A 235 18.66 -9.88 -0.66
CA ARG A 235 19.95 -10.11 -1.32
C ARG A 235 20.05 -9.37 -2.65
N GLY A 236 21.27 -9.17 -3.14
CA GLY A 236 21.54 -8.64 -4.47
C GLY A 236 20.85 -7.31 -4.77
N PRO A 237 20.18 -7.15 -5.91
CA PRO A 237 19.47 -5.92 -6.29
C PRO A 237 18.34 -5.53 -5.33
N ALA A 238 17.58 -6.50 -4.79
CA ALA A 238 16.51 -6.25 -3.83
C ALA A 238 17.05 -5.64 -2.53
N ALA A 239 18.14 -6.20 -1.97
CA ALA A 239 18.80 -5.62 -0.80
C ALA A 239 19.26 -4.18 -1.04
N LYS A 240 19.83 -3.89 -2.20
CA LYS A 240 20.30 -2.54 -2.57
C LYS A 240 19.15 -1.55 -2.66
N PHE A 241 18.02 -1.93 -3.26
CA PHE A 241 16.85 -1.08 -3.38
C PHE A 241 16.19 -0.82 -2.02
N ILE A 242 15.99 -1.85 -1.21
CA ILE A 242 15.45 -1.72 0.15
C ILE A 242 16.37 -0.83 1.01
N ALA A 243 17.68 -1.09 1.01
CA ALA A 243 18.65 -0.28 1.75
C ALA A 243 18.65 1.19 1.29
N TRP A 244 18.51 1.45 -0.01
CA TRP A 244 18.42 2.81 -0.53
C TRP A 244 17.15 3.52 -0.03
N ILE A 245 16.02 2.83 0.06
CA ILE A 245 14.77 3.40 0.60
C ILE A 245 14.90 3.68 2.10
N THR A 246 15.43 2.71 2.87
CA THR A 246 15.50 2.76 4.33
C THR A 246 16.72 3.52 4.86
N SER A 247 17.69 3.83 4.00
CA SER A 247 18.83 4.67 4.39
C SER A 247 18.40 6.12 4.62
N ALA A 248 19.28 6.89 5.27
CA ALA A 248 19.04 8.31 5.54
C ALA A 248 19.13 9.23 4.30
N ASN A 249 19.02 8.67 3.06
CA ASN A 249 19.17 9.50 1.87
C ASN A 249 18.02 10.52 1.70
N LYS A 250 18.38 11.72 1.24
CA LYS A 250 17.45 12.86 1.11
C LYS A 250 16.31 12.59 0.12
N ALA A 251 16.56 11.82 -0.96
CA ALA A 251 15.58 11.60 -2.03
C ALA A 251 14.42 10.72 -1.53
N SER A 252 14.72 9.56 -0.91
CA SER A 252 13.67 8.69 -0.37
C SER A 252 12.89 9.38 0.76
N LYS A 253 13.58 10.07 1.70
CA LYS A 253 12.93 10.83 2.77
C LYS A 253 12.01 11.92 2.24
N LYS A 254 12.43 12.67 1.23
CA LYS A 254 11.59 13.71 0.61
C LYS A 254 10.34 13.11 -0.04
N ILE A 255 10.49 12.02 -0.78
CA ILE A 255 9.36 11.35 -1.44
C ILE A 255 8.39 10.80 -0.38
N ILE A 256 8.86 10.03 0.59
CA ILE A 256 8.02 9.49 1.65
C ILE A 256 7.36 10.63 2.44
N GLY A 257 8.15 11.62 2.86
CA GLY A 257 7.65 12.73 3.68
C GLY A 257 6.66 13.67 2.99
N SER A 258 6.53 13.62 1.66
CA SER A 258 5.60 14.49 0.91
C SER A 258 4.14 14.06 1.06
N GLN A 259 3.86 12.75 1.18
CA GLN A 259 2.51 12.21 1.18
C GLN A 259 2.30 11.05 2.16
N TRP A 260 3.37 10.53 2.74
CA TRP A 260 3.39 9.44 3.72
C TRP A 260 4.16 9.82 4.97
N ILE A 261 4.26 8.90 5.92
CA ILE A 261 4.94 9.11 7.20
C ILE A 261 6.28 8.37 7.16
N THR A 262 7.36 9.07 7.38
CA THR A 262 8.71 8.47 7.50
C THR A 262 8.81 7.64 8.78
N ILE A 263 9.69 6.64 8.76
CA ILE A 263 9.95 5.76 9.92
C ILE A 263 11.18 6.17 10.72
N HIS A 264 11.84 7.26 10.30
CA HIS A 264 13.06 7.82 10.93
C HIS A 264 12.89 9.32 11.20
#